data_47f0e4dcf78660f90c719af779deb022
#
_entry.id   47f0e4dcf78660f90c719af779deb022
#
_cell.length_a   1.000
_cell.length_b   1.000
_cell.length_c   1.000
_cell.angle_alpha   90.00
_cell.angle_beta   90.00
_cell.angle_gamma   90.00
#
_symmetry.space_group_name_H-M   'P 1'
#
loop_
_entity.id
_entity.type
_entity.pdbx_description
1 polymer ?
#
loop_
_entity_poly.entity_id
_entity_poly.type
_entity_poly.pdbx_seq_one_letter_code
_entity_poly.pdbx_strand_id
1 'polypeptide(L)'
;MPKRKDIKKILVIGAGPIVIGQACEFDYSGTQACKALKDEGYKVILINSNPATIMTDPEVADKTYIEPITPAIVEKIIKKEKPCAILPTMGGQTALNTAISMEKKGILKKNRVELIGAKASAISRAEDRALFRKAMREIKLDLPKSEILNSIKNSKKVFKKIGLPAIIRPSFTLGGSGGG
;
A
#
# COMPACT_ATOMS: atom_id res chain seq x y z
N MET A 1 16.82 -9.02 -12.62
CA MET A 1 16.71 -7.89 -13.59
C MET A 1 17.88 -6.96 -13.34
N PRO A 2 18.44 -6.33 -14.36
CA PRO A 2 19.55 -5.41 -14.16
C PRO A 2 19.09 -4.17 -13.35
N LYS A 3 20.03 -3.61 -12.55
CA LYS A 3 19.80 -2.38 -11.78
C LYS A 3 19.33 -1.23 -12.69
N ARG A 4 18.33 -0.50 -12.25
CA ARG A 4 17.85 0.72 -12.94
C ARG A 4 18.82 1.88 -12.67
N LYS A 5 19.54 2.30 -13.69
CA LYS A 5 20.55 3.37 -13.60
C LYS A 5 19.93 4.78 -13.54
N ASP A 6 18.69 4.92 -13.95
CA ASP A 6 17.92 6.17 -13.93
C ASP A 6 17.40 6.53 -12.52
N ILE A 7 17.26 5.55 -11.64
CA ILE A 7 16.89 5.74 -10.24
C ILE A 7 18.15 5.82 -9.38
N LYS A 8 18.26 6.86 -8.57
CA LYS A 8 19.38 7.04 -7.64
C LYS A 8 18.95 7.04 -6.18
N LYS A 9 17.76 7.56 -5.89
CA LYS A 9 17.25 7.77 -4.54
C LYS A 9 15.82 7.28 -4.46
N ILE A 10 15.51 6.46 -3.46
CA ILE A 10 14.22 5.81 -3.28
C ILE A 10 13.67 6.16 -1.90
N LEU A 11 12.41 6.56 -1.84
CA LEU A 11 11.66 6.73 -0.60
C LEU A 11 10.85 5.46 -0.31
N VAL A 12 11.17 4.79 0.77
CA VAL A 12 10.43 3.63 1.28
C VAL A 12 9.40 4.12 2.30
N ILE A 13 8.15 3.69 2.15
CA ILE A 13 7.09 4.01 3.11
C ILE A 13 6.86 2.79 4.00
N GLY A 14 7.05 2.96 5.30
CA GLY A 14 6.83 1.94 6.30
C GLY A 14 5.35 1.73 6.64
N ALA A 15 5.09 0.76 7.54
CA ALA A 15 3.74 0.34 7.91
C ALA A 15 3.09 1.22 8.99
N GLY A 16 3.87 2.04 9.70
CA GLY A 16 3.41 2.71 10.90
C GLY A 16 3.37 1.76 12.11
N PRO A 17 2.57 2.07 13.13
CA PRO A 17 2.37 1.19 14.27
C PRO A 17 1.74 -0.13 13.83
N ILE A 18 2.13 -1.21 14.50
CA ILE A 18 1.52 -2.53 14.28
C ILE A 18 0.07 -2.48 14.74
N VAL A 19 -0.85 -2.77 13.84
CA VAL A 19 -2.29 -2.87 14.13
C VAL A 19 -2.66 -4.35 14.21
N ILE A 20 -3.56 -4.71 15.14
CA ILE A 20 -4.05 -6.09 15.25
C ILE A 20 -4.61 -6.57 13.90
N GLY A 21 -4.11 -7.71 13.43
CA GLY A 21 -4.44 -8.26 12.12
C GLY A 21 -3.59 -7.76 10.96
N GLN A 22 -2.68 -6.80 11.19
CA GLN A 22 -1.53 -6.54 10.33
C GLN A 22 -0.32 -7.25 10.93
N ALA A 23 0.32 -8.05 10.13
CA ALA A 23 1.43 -8.85 10.60
C ALA A 23 2.69 -8.00 10.81
N CYS A 24 3.50 -8.37 11.81
CA CYS A 24 4.77 -7.70 12.10
C CYS A 24 5.82 -7.92 10.98
N GLU A 25 5.57 -8.81 10.05
CA GLU A 25 6.43 -9.02 8.88
C GLU A 25 6.64 -7.78 8.02
N PHE A 26 5.79 -6.76 8.09
CA PHE A 26 6.01 -5.50 7.38
C PHE A 26 7.23 -4.74 7.87
N ASP A 27 7.54 -4.77 9.16
CA ASP A 27 8.78 -4.19 9.70
C ASP A 27 10.00 -4.94 9.18
N TYR A 28 9.94 -6.28 9.17
CA TYR A 28 11.01 -7.10 8.64
C TYR A 28 11.18 -6.91 7.13
N SER A 29 10.11 -7.00 6.35
CA SER A 29 10.18 -6.86 4.90
C SER A 29 10.63 -5.46 4.47
N GLY A 30 10.20 -4.42 5.18
CA GLY A 30 10.65 -3.05 4.96
C GLY A 30 12.13 -2.86 5.27
N THR A 31 12.62 -3.46 6.36
CA THR A 31 14.05 -3.46 6.71
C THR A 31 14.87 -4.18 5.64
N GLN A 32 14.43 -5.36 5.19
CA GLN A 32 15.11 -6.12 4.13
C GLN A 32 15.11 -5.37 2.80
N ALA A 33 14.01 -4.71 2.47
CA ALA A 33 13.95 -3.86 1.27
C ALA A 33 14.96 -2.71 1.34
N CYS A 34 15.07 -2.02 2.48
CA CYS A 34 16.06 -0.95 2.66
C CYS A 34 17.49 -1.48 2.50
N LYS A 35 17.81 -2.63 3.13
CA LYS A 35 19.13 -3.27 2.99
C LYS A 35 19.42 -3.64 1.53
N ALA A 36 18.52 -4.37 0.88
CA ALA A 36 18.69 -4.78 -0.51
C ALA A 36 18.87 -3.58 -1.45
N LEU A 37 18.13 -2.49 -1.25
CA LEU A 37 18.29 -1.28 -2.03
C LEU A 37 19.63 -0.58 -1.80
N LYS A 38 20.12 -0.57 -0.55
CA LYS A 38 21.46 -0.04 -0.23
C LYS A 38 22.56 -0.90 -0.84
N ASP A 39 22.45 -2.23 -0.77
CA ASP A 39 23.40 -3.18 -1.36
C ASP A 39 23.48 -3.01 -2.89
N GLU A 40 22.34 -2.71 -3.53
CA GLU A 40 22.29 -2.33 -4.95
C GLU A 40 22.83 -0.92 -5.21
N GLY A 41 23.23 -0.17 -4.18
CA GLY A 41 23.84 1.17 -4.29
C GLY A 41 22.83 2.28 -4.56
N TYR A 42 21.56 2.12 -4.18
CA TYR A 42 20.60 3.23 -4.12
C TYR A 42 20.74 3.99 -2.80
N LYS A 43 20.45 5.28 -2.84
CA LYS A 43 20.21 6.06 -1.61
C LYS A 43 18.80 5.82 -1.12
N VAL A 44 18.66 5.39 0.12
CA VAL A 44 17.39 5.01 0.72
C VAL A 44 16.95 6.05 1.75
N ILE A 45 15.76 6.58 1.55
CA ILE A 45 15.04 7.39 2.52
C ILE A 45 13.89 6.55 3.05
N LEU A 46 13.70 6.57 4.34
CA LEU A 46 12.59 5.86 5.00
C LEU A 46 11.68 6.85 5.70
N ILE A 47 10.38 6.65 5.59
CA ILE A 47 9.38 7.23 6.50
C ILE A 47 8.65 6.11 7.22
N ASN A 48 8.60 6.19 8.54
CA ASN A 48 7.77 5.33 9.38
C ASN A 48 7.32 6.11 10.62
N SER A 49 6.07 5.96 11.03
CA SER A 49 5.55 6.67 12.21
C SER A 49 5.81 5.94 13.53
N ASN A 50 6.32 4.73 13.51
CA ASN A 50 6.66 3.98 14.70
C ASN A 50 8.16 4.13 15.01
N PRO A 51 8.54 4.76 16.13
CA PRO A 51 9.94 4.92 16.51
C PRO A 51 10.57 3.65 17.09
N ALA A 52 9.75 2.67 17.49
CA ALA A 52 10.18 1.47 18.22
C ALA A 52 10.15 0.22 17.33
N THR A 53 10.72 0.31 16.12
CA THR A 53 10.81 -0.82 15.20
C THR A 53 12.24 -0.98 14.69
N ILE A 54 12.60 -2.20 14.25
CA ILE A 54 13.88 -2.46 13.59
C ILE A 54 14.05 -1.63 12.31
N MET A 55 12.95 -1.30 11.66
CA MET A 55 12.96 -0.53 10.41
C MET A 55 13.46 0.90 10.60
N THR A 56 13.23 1.51 11.76
CA THR A 56 13.65 2.87 12.08
C THR A 56 15.03 2.97 12.71
N ASP A 57 15.73 1.85 12.84
CA ASP A 57 17.14 1.85 13.25
C ASP A 57 17.96 2.75 12.31
N PRO A 58 18.85 3.62 12.85
CA PRO A 58 19.64 4.54 12.06
C PRO A 58 20.51 3.92 10.96
N GLU A 59 20.88 2.65 11.10
CA GLU A 59 21.72 1.95 10.11
C GLU A 59 20.92 1.40 8.91
N VAL A 60 19.59 1.30 9.03
CA VAL A 60 18.73 0.67 8.02
C VAL A 60 18.62 1.52 6.75
N ALA A 61 18.47 2.83 6.89
CA ALA A 61 18.35 3.74 5.76
C ALA A 61 19.38 4.86 5.82
N ASP A 62 19.68 5.52 4.69
CA ASP A 62 20.57 6.70 4.68
C ASP A 62 19.93 7.90 5.41
N LYS A 63 18.59 7.97 5.42
CA LYS A 63 17.81 8.94 6.20
C LYS A 63 16.50 8.33 6.64
N THR A 64 16.20 8.48 7.92
CA THR A 64 14.93 8.02 8.52
C THR A 64 14.12 9.21 9.01
N TYR A 65 12.85 9.24 8.63
CA TYR A 65 11.84 10.20 9.10
C TYR A 65 10.84 9.48 9.97
N ILE A 66 10.82 9.81 11.27
CA ILE A 66 9.82 9.32 12.22
C ILE A 66 8.70 10.35 12.25
N GLU A 67 7.78 10.21 11.31
CA GLU A 67 6.72 11.17 11.04
C GLU A 67 5.41 10.46 10.67
N PRO A 68 4.26 11.10 10.86
CA PRO A 68 2.98 10.53 10.42
C PRO A 68 2.96 10.22 8.93
N ILE A 69 2.54 9.01 8.57
CA ILE A 69 2.47 8.55 7.17
C ILE A 69 1.20 9.13 6.54
N THR A 70 1.26 10.39 6.15
CA THR A 70 0.18 11.11 5.46
C THR A 70 0.67 11.68 4.13
N PRO A 71 -0.20 11.86 3.12
CA PRO A 71 0.19 12.44 1.84
C PRO A 71 0.88 13.80 1.97
N ALA A 72 0.45 14.64 2.94
CA ALA A 72 1.01 15.96 3.15
C ALA A 72 2.45 15.91 3.70
N ILE A 73 2.70 15.03 4.67
CA ILE A 73 4.05 14.86 5.25
C ILE A 73 4.98 14.20 4.23
N VAL A 74 4.51 13.15 3.55
CA VAL A 74 5.31 12.50 2.51
C VAL A 74 5.64 13.47 1.38
N GLU A 75 4.73 14.36 0.98
CA GLU A 75 5.02 15.40 -0.01
C GLU A 75 6.12 16.37 0.46
N LYS A 76 6.12 16.76 1.75
CA LYS A 76 7.19 17.60 2.32
C LYS A 76 8.55 16.89 2.24
N ILE A 77 8.59 15.61 2.57
CA ILE A 77 9.82 14.79 2.46
C ILE A 77 10.28 14.69 1.01
N ILE A 78 9.37 14.44 0.07
CA ILE A 78 9.67 14.41 -1.36
C ILE A 78 10.31 15.73 -1.83
N LYS A 79 9.74 16.86 -1.46
CA LYS A 79 10.27 18.18 -1.83
C LYS A 79 11.67 18.44 -1.26
N LYS A 80 11.91 17.99 -0.03
CA LYS A 80 13.19 18.13 0.67
C LYS A 80 14.26 17.20 0.10
N GLU A 81 13.94 15.92 -0.03
CA GLU A 81 14.89 14.86 -0.36
C GLU A 81 15.00 14.58 -1.86
N LYS A 82 13.99 14.95 -2.64
CA LYS A 82 13.91 14.76 -4.10
C LYS A 82 14.22 13.31 -4.52
N PRO A 83 13.52 12.31 -3.99
CA PRO A 83 13.66 10.92 -4.44
C PRO A 83 13.19 10.80 -5.89
N CYS A 84 13.79 9.88 -6.65
CA CYS A 84 13.33 9.55 -8.00
C CYS A 84 12.11 8.61 -7.99
N ALA A 85 12.00 7.79 -6.94
CA ALA A 85 10.96 6.77 -6.82
C ALA A 85 10.47 6.61 -5.38
N ILE A 86 9.26 6.06 -5.25
CA ILE A 86 8.64 5.66 -3.98
C ILE A 86 8.33 4.18 -4.02
N LEU A 87 8.67 3.47 -2.95
CA LEU A 87 8.35 2.06 -2.73
C LEU A 87 7.33 1.93 -1.56
N PRO A 88 6.02 1.78 -1.84
CA PRO A 88 5.00 1.66 -0.81
C PRO A 88 4.67 0.21 -0.45
N THR A 89 5.08 -0.76 -1.26
CA THR A 89 4.62 -2.15 -1.16
C THR A 89 5.14 -2.90 0.07
N MET A 90 6.11 -2.32 0.79
CA MET A 90 6.67 -2.89 2.02
C MET A 90 6.05 -2.33 3.30
N GLY A 91 5.08 -1.44 3.21
CA GLY A 91 4.49 -0.76 4.37
C GLY A 91 3.00 -1.08 4.59
N GLY A 92 2.51 -2.20 4.04
CA GLY A 92 1.13 -2.64 4.22
C GLY A 92 0.09 -1.63 3.71
N GLN A 93 -1.14 -1.73 4.24
CA GLN A 93 -2.27 -0.93 3.78
C GLN A 93 -2.06 0.57 3.99
N THR A 94 -1.39 0.96 5.08
CA THR A 94 -1.09 2.37 5.37
C THR A 94 -0.27 3.01 4.25
N ALA A 95 0.78 2.34 3.81
CA ALA A 95 1.63 2.83 2.74
C ALA A 95 0.93 2.82 1.37
N LEU A 96 0.18 1.76 1.06
CA LEU A 96 -0.57 1.63 -0.18
C LEU A 96 -1.65 2.72 -0.30
N ASN A 97 -2.44 2.93 0.75
CA ASN A 97 -3.48 3.98 0.79
C ASN A 97 -2.87 5.37 0.63
N THR A 98 -1.74 5.62 1.28
CA THR A 98 -1.01 6.89 1.16
C THR A 98 -0.52 7.11 -0.28
N ALA A 99 0.08 6.09 -0.90
CA ALA A 99 0.55 6.16 -2.27
C ALA A 99 -0.59 6.42 -3.27
N ILE A 100 -1.71 5.71 -3.15
CA ILE A 100 -2.90 5.92 -3.99
C ILE A 100 -3.48 7.31 -3.79
N SER A 101 -3.54 7.81 -2.55
CA SER A 101 -3.99 9.18 -2.27
C SER A 101 -3.09 10.23 -2.91
N MET A 102 -1.77 10.03 -2.86
CA MET A 102 -0.79 10.91 -3.50
C MET A 102 -0.90 10.90 -5.02
N GLU A 103 -1.11 9.74 -5.63
CA GLU A 103 -1.35 9.62 -7.08
C GLU A 103 -2.62 10.38 -7.49
N LYS A 104 -3.75 10.13 -6.81
CA LYS A 104 -5.02 10.82 -7.06
C LYS A 104 -4.93 12.34 -6.92
N LYS A 105 -4.11 12.83 -5.97
CA LYS A 105 -3.84 14.26 -5.77
C LYS A 105 -2.81 14.84 -6.74
N GLY A 106 -2.26 14.03 -7.64
CA GLY A 106 -1.23 14.46 -8.59
C GLY A 106 0.13 14.80 -7.98
N ILE A 107 0.35 14.46 -6.70
CA ILE A 107 1.59 14.78 -5.96
C ILE A 107 2.78 14.11 -6.62
N LEU A 108 2.66 12.83 -7.00
CA LEU A 108 3.74 12.07 -7.61
C LEU A 108 4.15 12.68 -8.95
N LYS A 109 3.19 12.96 -9.82
CA LYS A 109 3.41 13.60 -11.12
C LYS A 109 4.04 14.98 -10.98
N LYS A 110 3.53 15.82 -10.07
CA LYS A 110 4.03 17.18 -9.82
C LYS A 110 5.50 17.19 -9.41
N ASN A 111 5.91 16.20 -8.61
CA ASN A 111 7.27 16.10 -8.09
C ASN A 111 8.17 15.18 -8.94
N ARG A 112 7.67 14.63 -10.07
CA ARG A 112 8.38 13.71 -10.96
C ARG A 112 8.91 12.46 -10.23
N VAL A 113 8.08 11.89 -9.37
CA VAL A 113 8.43 10.70 -8.58
C VAL A 113 7.67 9.50 -9.12
N GLU A 114 8.39 8.44 -9.42
CA GLU A 114 7.82 7.18 -9.93
C GLU A 114 7.36 6.28 -8.76
N LEU A 115 6.22 5.63 -8.94
CA LEU A 115 5.77 4.59 -8.04
C LEU A 115 6.35 3.24 -8.50
N ILE A 116 7.21 2.63 -7.67
CA ILE A 116 7.86 1.35 -7.95
C ILE A 116 7.29 0.23 -7.05
N GLY A 117 7.60 -1.02 -7.40
CA GLY A 117 7.03 -2.21 -6.77
C GLY A 117 5.67 -2.57 -7.34
N ALA A 118 4.71 -1.64 -7.34
CA ALA A 118 3.42 -1.80 -8.01
C ALA A 118 2.90 -0.47 -8.54
N LYS A 119 2.29 -0.47 -9.72
CA LYS A 119 1.62 0.70 -10.29
C LYS A 119 0.32 1.00 -9.53
N ALA A 120 -0.08 2.27 -9.44
CA ALA A 120 -1.32 2.67 -8.79
C ALA A 120 -2.56 1.94 -9.33
N SER A 121 -2.62 1.69 -10.64
CA SER A 121 -3.70 0.91 -11.27
C SER A 121 -3.72 -0.55 -10.81
N ALA A 122 -2.56 -1.17 -10.62
CA ALA A 122 -2.46 -2.53 -10.11
C ALA A 122 -2.89 -2.61 -8.64
N ILE A 123 -2.43 -1.67 -7.80
CA ILE A 123 -2.84 -1.57 -6.39
C ILE A 123 -4.36 -1.39 -6.31
N SER A 124 -4.93 -0.43 -7.05
CA SER A 124 -6.37 -0.19 -7.04
C SER A 124 -7.16 -1.43 -7.49
N ARG A 125 -6.68 -2.15 -8.50
CA ARG A 125 -7.32 -3.37 -9.00
C ARG A 125 -7.27 -4.52 -7.99
N ALA A 126 -6.19 -4.62 -7.22
CA ALA A 126 -6.03 -5.64 -6.20
C ALA A 126 -6.88 -5.35 -4.94
N GLU A 127 -6.93 -4.08 -4.53
CA GLU A 127 -7.58 -3.66 -3.29
C GLU A 127 -9.10 -3.48 -3.43
N ASP A 128 -9.56 -2.97 -4.57
CA ASP A 128 -11.00 -2.78 -4.82
C ASP A 128 -11.65 -4.09 -5.28
N ARG A 129 -12.56 -4.62 -4.45
CA ARG A 129 -13.24 -5.90 -4.70
C ARG A 129 -14.06 -5.91 -6.00
N ALA A 130 -14.62 -4.78 -6.39
CA ALA A 130 -15.38 -4.68 -7.63
C ALA A 130 -14.45 -4.73 -8.84
N LEU A 131 -13.34 -3.99 -8.79
CA LEU A 131 -12.31 -4.02 -9.83
C LEU A 131 -11.62 -5.38 -9.91
N PHE A 132 -11.30 -5.98 -8.76
CA PHE A 132 -10.73 -7.32 -8.71
C PHE A 132 -11.67 -8.36 -9.34
N ARG A 133 -12.95 -8.36 -8.95
CA ARG A 133 -13.97 -9.27 -9.52
C ARG A 133 -14.11 -9.10 -11.04
N LYS A 134 -14.08 -7.84 -11.51
CA LYS A 134 -14.10 -7.56 -12.95
C LYS A 134 -12.88 -8.16 -13.64
N ALA A 135 -11.69 -7.93 -13.11
CA ALA A 135 -10.44 -8.46 -13.66
C ALA A 135 -10.43 -9.99 -13.72
N MET A 136 -10.89 -10.68 -12.66
CA MET A 136 -10.96 -12.14 -12.64
C MET A 136 -11.92 -12.69 -13.69
N ARG A 137 -13.06 -12.02 -13.91
CA ARG A 137 -14.00 -12.39 -14.97
C ARG A 137 -13.42 -12.21 -16.37
N GLU A 138 -12.66 -11.14 -16.59
CA GLU A 138 -12.00 -10.86 -17.86
C GLU A 138 -11.01 -11.98 -18.25
N ILE A 139 -10.31 -12.55 -17.26
CA ILE A 139 -9.39 -13.68 -17.46
C ILE A 139 -10.04 -15.06 -17.28
N LYS A 140 -11.39 -15.11 -17.19
CA LYS A 140 -12.19 -16.34 -17.08
C LYS A 140 -11.86 -17.22 -15.87
N LEU A 141 -11.45 -16.61 -14.76
CA LEU A 141 -11.30 -17.31 -13.49
C LEU A 141 -12.62 -17.37 -12.74
N ASP A 142 -12.88 -18.51 -12.12
CA ASP A 142 -14.05 -18.71 -11.29
C ASP A 142 -13.99 -17.89 -10.00
N LEU A 143 -15.14 -17.38 -9.61
CA LEU A 143 -15.31 -16.57 -8.42
C LEU A 143 -16.51 -17.10 -7.61
N PRO A 144 -16.45 -17.01 -6.29
CA PRO A 144 -17.61 -17.25 -5.45
C PRO A 144 -18.78 -16.37 -5.87
N LYS A 145 -20.01 -16.91 -5.76
CA LYS A 145 -21.22 -16.11 -5.95
C LYS A 145 -21.18 -14.93 -4.99
N SER A 146 -21.20 -13.73 -5.52
CA SER A 146 -21.07 -12.51 -4.72
C SER A 146 -21.84 -11.35 -5.35
N GLU A 147 -22.38 -10.48 -4.52
CA GLU A 147 -23.04 -9.25 -4.94
C GLU A 147 -22.61 -8.08 -4.06
N ILE A 148 -22.62 -6.89 -4.64
CA ILE A 148 -22.33 -5.65 -3.90
C ILE A 148 -23.64 -5.11 -3.36
N LEU A 149 -23.68 -4.86 -2.04
CA LEU A 149 -24.83 -4.29 -1.37
C LEU A 149 -24.50 -2.86 -0.91
N ASN A 150 -25.01 -1.87 -1.61
CA ASN A 150 -24.81 -0.45 -1.29
C ASN A 150 -25.95 0.12 -0.41
N SER A 151 -27.04 -0.64 -0.22
CA SER A 151 -28.17 -0.21 0.60
C SER A 151 -28.89 -1.42 1.14
N ILE A 152 -29.27 -1.34 2.41
CA ILE A 152 -30.04 -2.41 3.10
C ILE A 152 -31.39 -2.67 2.42
N LYS A 153 -31.96 -1.66 1.74
CA LYS A 153 -33.21 -1.81 1.00
C LYS A 153 -33.16 -2.91 -0.07
N ASN A 154 -31.97 -3.16 -0.60
CA ASN A 154 -31.76 -4.17 -1.65
C ASN A 154 -31.37 -5.56 -1.10
N SER A 155 -31.26 -5.71 0.22
CA SER A 155 -30.76 -6.94 0.86
C SER A 155 -31.58 -8.19 0.46
N LYS A 156 -32.91 -8.11 0.48
CA LYS A 156 -33.79 -9.24 0.11
C LYS A 156 -33.53 -9.71 -1.33
N LYS A 157 -33.33 -8.80 -2.27
CA LYS A 157 -33.03 -9.14 -3.68
C LYS A 157 -31.66 -9.80 -3.81
N VAL A 158 -30.67 -9.30 -3.07
CA VAL A 158 -29.31 -9.83 -3.06
C VAL A 158 -29.29 -11.24 -2.46
N PHE A 159 -29.93 -11.46 -1.31
CA PHE A 159 -30.00 -12.78 -0.68
C PHE A 159 -30.74 -13.83 -1.55
N LYS A 160 -31.80 -13.45 -2.25
CA LYS A 160 -32.44 -14.35 -3.23
C LYS A 160 -31.49 -14.79 -4.35
N LYS A 161 -30.56 -13.89 -4.75
CA LYS A 161 -29.63 -14.18 -5.84
C LYS A 161 -28.41 -15.00 -5.38
N ILE A 162 -27.90 -14.73 -4.17
CA ILE A 162 -26.72 -15.41 -3.64
C ILE A 162 -27.08 -16.73 -2.97
N GLY A 163 -28.19 -16.77 -2.22
CA GLY A 163 -28.55 -17.86 -1.32
C GLY A 163 -27.97 -17.68 0.08
N LEU A 164 -28.41 -18.58 0.98
CA LEU A 164 -27.94 -18.67 2.36
C LEU A 164 -27.32 -20.05 2.62
N PRO A 165 -26.29 -20.17 3.49
CA PRO A 165 -25.67 -19.10 4.28
C PRO A 165 -24.79 -18.16 3.42
N ALA A 166 -24.69 -16.89 3.83
CA ALA A 166 -23.90 -15.88 3.13
C ALA A 166 -22.99 -15.12 4.10
N ILE A 167 -21.81 -14.74 3.64
CA ILE A 167 -20.84 -13.94 4.40
C ILE A 167 -20.97 -12.49 3.95
N ILE A 168 -21.15 -11.58 4.91
CA ILE A 168 -21.11 -10.15 4.68
C ILE A 168 -19.68 -9.67 4.94
N ARG A 169 -19.06 -9.05 3.94
CA ARG A 169 -17.71 -8.46 4.06
C ARG A 169 -17.74 -7.01 3.63
N PRO A 170 -17.42 -6.08 4.53
CA PRO A 170 -17.24 -4.67 4.15
C PRO A 170 -16.14 -4.52 3.10
N SER A 171 -16.23 -3.47 2.28
CA SER A 171 -15.15 -3.08 1.39
C SER A 171 -13.99 -2.50 2.21
N PHE A 172 -12.76 -2.68 1.73
CA PHE A 172 -11.55 -2.10 2.34
C PHE A 172 -11.30 -2.49 3.80
N THR A 173 -11.61 -3.71 4.17
CA THR A 173 -11.24 -4.25 5.49
C THR A 173 -9.93 -5.02 5.40
N LEU A 174 -9.03 -4.70 6.31
CA LEU A 174 -7.85 -5.49 6.61
C LEU A 174 -7.96 -5.96 8.06
N GLY A 175 -7.76 -7.23 8.31
CA GLY A 175 -7.88 -7.95 9.58
C GLY A 175 -8.09 -7.07 10.83
N GLY A 176 -9.00 -7.43 11.70
CA GLY A 176 -9.23 -6.77 12.98
C GLY A 176 -9.98 -5.42 12.94
N SER A 177 -10.01 -4.70 11.84
CA SER A 177 -10.76 -3.44 11.74
C SER A 177 -11.85 -3.48 10.66
N GLY A 178 -13.07 -3.10 11.02
CA GLY A 178 -14.20 -3.02 10.08
C GLY A 178 -14.79 -4.36 9.64
N GLY A 179 -14.40 -5.47 10.27
CA GLY A 179 -15.05 -6.77 10.13
C GLY A 179 -16.30 -6.82 11.02
N GLY A 180 -17.42 -7.26 10.48
CA GLY A 180 -18.64 -7.55 11.22
C GLY A 180 -18.91 -9.05 11.26
#